data_3fc20aba6dc3873305a46262ad3ef379
#
_entry.id   3fc20aba6dc3873305a46262ad3ef379
#
_cell.length_a   1.000
_cell.length_b   1.000
_cell.length_c   1.000
_cell.angle_alpha   90.00
_cell.angle_beta   90.00
_cell.angle_gamma   90.00
#
_symmetry.space_group_name_H-M   'P 1'
#
loop_
_entity.id
_entity.type
_entity.pdbx_description
1 polymer ?
#
loop_
_entity_poly.entity_id
_entity_poly.type
_entity_poly.pdbx_seq_one_letter_code
_entity_poly.pdbx_strand_id
1 'polypeptide(L)'
;FDIENIYGSPITEGYRNKMEFTFGDEEKDGPLALGMHKKNSFYDIVTLDDCRIVDPDFNVLLQAILKYFKEKGETYFHKIRHEGFLRHLVMRRSVKTGDILINLVTTTQSRLDESEFVNMILSQKIDGKVVGILHTLNDNLADVVQSDETKTLYGQDYFYEYLYNMRFKISPFSFFQTNTLGAEVLYDQVREYVGETKDKLVYDLYTGTGTIAN
;
A
#
# COMPACT_ATOMS: atom_id res chain seq x y z
N PHE A 1 -12.22 -33.53 -6.90
CA PHE A 1 -11.24 -32.97 -5.98
C PHE A 1 -11.80 -33.10 -4.58
N ASP A 2 -11.02 -33.65 -3.68
CA ASP A 2 -11.33 -33.69 -2.25
C ASP A 2 -10.75 -32.44 -1.61
N ILE A 3 -11.58 -31.68 -0.89
CA ILE A 3 -11.13 -30.54 -0.09
C ILE A 3 -10.71 -31.09 1.27
N GLU A 4 -9.42 -31.04 1.54
CA GLU A 4 -8.89 -31.60 2.79
C GLU A 4 -9.16 -30.67 3.98
N ASN A 5 -8.96 -29.37 3.81
CA ASN A 5 -9.16 -28.38 4.87
C ASN A 5 -9.33 -26.95 4.31
N ILE A 6 -9.77 -26.03 5.18
CA ILE A 6 -9.80 -24.59 4.95
C ILE A 6 -9.04 -23.93 6.10
N TYR A 7 -7.90 -23.33 5.78
CA TYR A 7 -7.08 -22.62 6.76
C TYR A 7 -7.46 -21.15 6.81
N GLY A 8 -7.88 -20.68 7.99
CA GLY A 8 -8.22 -19.27 8.21
C GLY A 8 -7.01 -18.39 8.42
N SER A 9 -7.18 -17.08 8.19
CA SER A 9 -6.19 -16.09 8.61
C SER A 9 -6.10 -16.03 10.15
N PRO A 10 -4.91 -15.92 10.77
CA PRO A 10 -4.77 -15.77 12.21
C PRO A 10 -5.50 -14.55 12.79
N ILE A 11 -5.63 -13.50 11.98
CA ILE A 11 -6.39 -12.29 12.32
C ILE A 11 -7.31 -11.92 11.17
N THR A 12 -8.49 -11.37 11.48
CA THR A 12 -9.52 -11.00 10.50
C THR A 12 -9.62 -9.49 10.28
N GLU A 13 -9.01 -8.69 11.13
CA GLU A 13 -8.96 -7.23 11.05
C GLU A 13 -7.51 -6.74 11.14
N GLY A 14 -7.20 -5.60 10.53
CA GLY A 14 -5.85 -5.03 10.52
C GLY A 14 -4.79 -5.90 9.85
N TYR A 15 -5.19 -6.93 9.10
CA TYR A 15 -4.26 -7.91 8.53
C TYR A 15 -3.52 -7.40 7.29
N ARG A 16 -4.07 -6.40 6.62
CA ARG A 16 -3.57 -5.96 5.32
C ARG A 16 -2.45 -4.94 5.47
N ASN A 17 -1.26 -5.32 5.04
CA ASN A 17 -0.03 -4.55 5.20
C ASN A 17 0.29 -3.59 4.04
N LYS A 18 -0.48 -3.62 2.95
CA LYS A 18 -0.36 -2.72 1.79
C LYS A 18 -1.72 -2.29 1.31
N MET A 19 -1.92 -1.00 1.13
CA MET A 19 -3.06 -0.43 0.42
C MET A 19 -2.60 0.60 -0.59
N GLU A 20 -3.35 0.66 -1.67
CA GLU A 20 -3.25 1.67 -2.71
C GLU A 20 -4.61 2.35 -2.80
N PHE A 21 -4.67 3.56 -2.27
CA PHE A 21 -5.86 4.39 -2.30
C PHE A 21 -5.81 5.31 -3.51
N THR A 22 -6.97 5.61 -4.07
CA THR A 22 -7.10 6.48 -5.23
C THR A 22 -7.74 7.80 -4.83
N PHE A 23 -7.20 8.92 -5.35
CA PHE A 23 -7.87 10.21 -5.29
C PHE A 23 -8.92 10.30 -6.41
N GLY A 24 -10.06 10.88 -6.11
CA GLY A 24 -11.16 11.04 -7.05
C GLY A 24 -12.30 11.83 -6.47
N ASP A 25 -13.52 11.56 -6.95
CA ASP A 25 -14.76 12.04 -6.37
C ASP A 25 -15.73 10.87 -6.15
N GLU A 26 -16.67 11.03 -5.24
CA GLU A 26 -17.67 10.02 -4.94
C GLU A 26 -18.85 10.08 -5.91
N GLU A 27 -19.08 11.25 -6.46
CA GLU A 27 -20.04 11.56 -7.52
C GLU A 27 -19.42 12.60 -8.45
N LYS A 28 -19.84 12.59 -9.70
CA LYS A 28 -19.29 13.47 -10.73
C LYS A 28 -19.25 14.94 -10.31
N ASP A 29 -18.07 15.55 -10.40
CA ASP A 29 -17.77 16.93 -10.01
C ASP A 29 -18.03 17.20 -8.50
N GLY A 30 -18.01 16.15 -7.68
CA GLY A 30 -18.14 16.19 -6.22
C GLY A 30 -16.86 16.64 -5.51
N PRO A 31 -16.88 16.69 -4.18
CA PRO A 31 -15.69 17.05 -3.40
C PRO A 31 -14.58 15.97 -3.52
N LEU A 32 -13.33 16.41 -3.39
CA LEU A 32 -12.19 15.52 -3.38
C LEU A 32 -12.41 14.36 -2.39
N ALA A 33 -12.26 13.14 -2.87
CA ALA A 33 -12.32 11.90 -2.11
C ALA A 33 -10.96 11.20 -2.15
N LEU A 34 -10.68 10.37 -1.13
CA LEU A 34 -9.52 9.49 -1.09
C LEU A 34 -9.94 8.15 -0.50
N GLY A 35 -9.81 7.09 -1.28
CA GLY A 35 -10.27 5.78 -0.85
C GLY A 35 -10.20 4.73 -1.94
N MET A 36 -11.27 3.97 -2.11
CA MET A 36 -11.36 2.84 -3.02
C MET A 36 -12.44 3.05 -4.07
N HIS A 37 -12.28 2.43 -5.23
CA HIS A 37 -13.32 2.43 -6.25
C HIS A 37 -14.62 1.85 -5.71
N LYS A 38 -15.72 2.53 -6.00
CA LYS A 38 -17.07 2.06 -5.71
C LYS A 38 -17.34 0.78 -6.50
N LYS A 39 -18.00 -0.18 -5.87
CA LYS A 39 -18.37 -1.43 -6.54
C LYS A 39 -19.17 -1.14 -7.82
N ASN A 40 -18.74 -1.73 -8.93
CA ASN A 40 -19.31 -1.55 -10.27
C ASN A 40 -19.14 -0.14 -10.88
N SER A 41 -18.26 0.71 -10.34
CA SER A 41 -17.87 1.97 -10.96
C SER A 41 -16.35 1.99 -11.23
N PHE A 42 -15.98 2.59 -12.39
CA PHE A 42 -14.57 2.81 -12.75
C PHE A 42 -14.08 4.22 -12.35
N TYR A 43 -15.00 5.11 -11.98
CA TYR A 43 -14.69 6.51 -11.74
C TYR A 43 -14.93 6.92 -10.29
N ASP A 44 -16.04 6.46 -9.69
CA ASP A 44 -16.44 6.90 -8.36
C ASP A 44 -15.52 6.32 -7.27
N ILE A 45 -15.01 7.19 -6.42
CA ILE A 45 -14.14 6.83 -5.28
C ILE A 45 -14.92 7.03 -3.98
N VAL A 46 -15.11 5.96 -3.24
CA VAL A 46 -15.68 6.03 -1.89
C VAL A 46 -14.59 6.46 -0.92
N THR A 47 -14.83 7.59 -0.23
CA THR A 47 -13.95 8.03 0.87
C THR A 47 -13.96 6.99 1.98
N LEU A 48 -12.78 6.57 2.41
CA LEU A 48 -12.62 5.64 3.53
C LEU A 48 -12.23 6.40 4.80
N ASP A 49 -12.92 6.10 5.88
CA ASP A 49 -12.71 6.68 7.21
C ASP A 49 -12.48 5.61 8.30
N ASP A 50 -12.98 4.39 8.09
CA ASP A 50 -12.86 3.27 9.02
C ASP A 50 -12.71 1.94 8.25
N CYS A 51 -11.56 1.75 7.61
CA CYS A 51 -11.26 0.50 6.91
C CYS A 51 -10.73 -0.54 7.90
N ARG A 52 -11.52 -1.57 8.19
CA ARG A 52 -11.19 -2.59 9.20
C ARG A 52 -10.14 -3.61 8.77
N ILE A 53 -9.86 -3.76 7.49
CA ILE A 53 -8.85 -4.71 7.00
C ILE A 53 -7.42 -4.20 7.12
N VAL A 54 -7.23 -2.87 7.31
CA VAL A 54 -5.93 -2.24 7.52
C VAL A 54 -5.73 -1.89 9.00
N ASP A 55 -4.48 -1.63 9.37
CA ASP A 55 -4.15 -1.10 10.69
C ASP A 55 -4.80 0.29 10.89
N PRO A 56 -5.28 0.64 12.10
CA PRO A 56 -5.90 1.93 12.41
C PRO A 56 -5.05 3.15 12.02
N ASP A 57 -3.71 3.04 12.06
CA ASP A 57 -2.81 4.10 11.64
C ASP A 57 -3.05 4.54 10.18
N PHE A 58 -3.45 3.61 9.31
CA PHE A 58 -3.77 3.95 7.92
C PHE A 58 -5.00 4.86 7.84
N ASN A 59 -6.02 4.61 8.64
CA ASN A 59 -7.21 5.45 8.66
C ASN A 59 -6.89 6.87 9.13
N VAL A 60 -6.06 7.01 10.18
CA VAL A 60 -5.60 8.32 10.68
C VAL A 60 -4.83 9.08 9.60
N LEU A 61 -3.86 8.43 8.96
CA LEU A 61 -3.04 9.03 7.91
C LEU A 61 -3.88 9.40 6.67
N LEU A 62 -4.79 8.51 6.26
CA LEU A 62 -5.67 8.72 5.12
C LEU A 62 -6.54 9.97 5.29
N GLN A 63 -7.17 10.12 6.45
CA GLN A 63 -8.00 11.29 6.78
C GLN A 63 -7.18 12.57 6.85
N ALA A 64 -6.00 12.53 7.47
CA ALA A 64 -5.11 13.68 7.56
C ALA A 64 -4.65 14.17 6.17
N ILE A 65 -4.27 13.23 5.28
CA ILE A 65 -3.83 13.53 3.92
C ILE A 65 -5.00 14.09 3.08
N LEU A 66 -6.18 13.48 3.17
CA LEU A 66 -7.37 13.98 2.47
C LEU A 66 -7.73 15.39 2.91
N LYS A 67 -7.74 15.64 4.23
CA LYS A 67 -8.00 16.95 4.79
C LYS A 67 -7.00 17.99 4.29
N TYR A 68 -5.71 17.66 4.34
CA TYR A 68 -4.62 18.54 3.87
C TYR A 68 -4.84 18.99 2.43
N PHE A 69 -5.12 18.08 1.51
CA PHE A 69 -5.32 18.43 0.10
C PHE A 69 -6.64 19.16 -0.16
N LYS A 70 -7.70 18.87 0.61
CA LYS A 70 -8.94 19.66 0.57
C LYS A 70 -8.72 21.12 0.98
N GLU A 71 -7.94 21.35 2.03
CA GLU A 71 -7.61 22.71 2.52
C GLU A 71 -6.72 23.47 1.52
N LYS A 72 -5.88 22.76 0.76
CA LYS A 72 -5.07 23.34 -0.33
C LYS A 72 -5.86 23.58 -1.61
N GLY A 73 -7.07 23.05 -1.74
CA GLY A 73 -7.86 23.13 -2.97
C GLY A 73 -7.28 22.34 -4.14
N GLU A 74 -6.47 21.31 -3.85
CA GLU A 74 -5.88 20.47 -4.89
C GLU A 74 -6.92 19.58 -5.57
N THR A 75 -6.65 19.26 -6.85
CA THR A 75 -7.53 18.45 -7.68
C THR A 75 -6.96 17.06 -7.93
N TYR A 76 -7.83 16.06 -8.09
CA TYR A 76 -7.41 14.74 -8.52
C TYR A 76 -7.23 14.69 -10.06
N PHE A 77 -6.38 13.76 -10.53
CA PHE A 77 -6.18 13.51 -11.96
C PHE A 77 -7.42 12.86 -12.59
N HIS A 78 -8.07 13.60 -13.46
CA HIS A 78 -9.28 13.14 -14.15
C HIS A 78 -8.92 12.31 -15.39
N LYS A 79 -9.22 11.01 -15.38
CA LYS A 79 -8.82 10.02 -16.41
C LYS A 79 -9.25 10.36 -17.85
N ILE A 80 -10.34 11.13 -18.04
CA ILE A 80 -10.84 11.49 -19.37
C ILE A 80 -10.29 12.85 -19.82
N ARG A 81 -10.19 13.82 -18.89
CA ARG A 81 -9.68 15.17 -19.21
C ARG A 81 -8.15 15.22 -19.23
N HIS A 82 -7.50 14.24 -18.60
CA HIS A 82 -6.05 14.17 -18.38
C HIS A 82 -5.50 15.41 -17.65
N GLU A 83 -6.29 15.94 -16.74
CA GLU A 83 -5.98 17.13 -15.95
C GLU A 83 -6.15 16.83 -14.47
N GLY A 84 -5.31 17.47 -13.62
CA GLY A 84 -5.33 17.35 -12.18
C GLY A 84 -4.01 16.79 -11.61
N PHE A 85 -3.86 16.91 -10.32
CA PHE A 85 -2.59 16.67 -9.63
C PHE A 85 -2.51 15.32 -8.94
N LEU A 86 -3.48 15.03 -8.05
CA LEU A 86 -3.44 13.88 -7.15
C LEU A 86 -3.88 12.60 -7.87
N ARG A 87 -3.13 11.51 -7.73
CA ARG A 87 -3.46 10.22 -8.34
C ARG A 87 -3.71 9.12 -7.30
N HIS A 88 -2.66 8.71 -6.61
CA HIS A 88 -2.74 7.59 -5.67
C HIS A 88 -1.97 7.88 -4.38
N LEU A 89 -2.35 7.17 -3.33
CA LEU A 89 -1.61 7.09 -2.08
C LEU A 89 -1.34 5.62 -1.78
N VAL A 90 -0.07 5.22 -1.83
CA VAL A 90 0.36 3.87 -1.46
C VAL A 90 0.88 3.90 -0.03
N MET A 91 0.27 3.11 0.83
CA MET A 91 0.75 2.92 2.19
C MET A 91 1.11 1.47 2.45
N ARG A 92 2.22 1.26 3.14
CA ARG A 92 2.70 -0.04 3.58
C ARG A 92 3.08 0.01 5.05
N ARG A 93 2.85 -1.09 5.76
CA ARG A 93 3.23 -1.24 7.16
C ARG A 93 3.83 -2.60 7.42
N SER A 94 4.94 -2.64 8.15
CA SER A 94 5.43 -3.90 8.69
C SER A 94 4.54 -4.37 9.82
N VAL A 95 4.08 -5.61 9.74
CA VAL A 95 3.27 -6.23 10.81
C VAL A 95 4.13 -6.49 12.04
N LYS A 96 5.41 -6.80 11.86
CA LYS A 96 6.31 -7.17 12.96
C LYS A 96 7.00 -5.97 13.62
N THR A 97 7.29 -4.89 12.89
CA THR A 97 8.02 -3.72 13.44
C THR A 97 7.16 -2.49 13.62
N GLY A 98 5.98 -2.42 12.97
CA GLY A 98 5.15 -1.22 12.93
C GLY A 98 5.69 -0.11 12.03
N ASP A 99 6.74 -0.34 11.26
CA ASP A 99 7.31 0.63 10.33
C ASP A 99 6.33 0.93 9.20
N ILE A 100 6.09 2.22 8.92
CA ILE A 100 5.17 2.70 7.88
C ILE A 100 5.93 3.41 6.78
N LEU A 101 5.65 3.03 5.54
CA LEU A 101 6.14 3.67 4.32
C LEU A 101 4.97 4.26 3.56
N ILE A 102 5.07 5.55 3.22
CA ILE A 102 4.03 6.31 2.53
C ILE A 102 4.58 6.78 1.20
N ASN A 103 3.84 6.57 0.13
CA ASN A 103 4.19 7.09 -1.20
C ASN A 103 3.00 7.80 -1.82
N LEU A 104 3.12 9.12 -1.97
CA LEU A 104 2.16 9.94 -2.70
C LEU A 104 2.50 9.88 -4.19
N VAL A 105 1.52 9.61 -5.02
CA VAL A 105 1.65 9.60 -6.48
C VAL A 105 0.85 10.76 -7.06
N THR A 106 1.53 11.61 -7.83
CA THR A 106 0.91 12.78 -8.47
C THR A 106 1.33 12.90 -9.93
N THR A 107 0.69 13.80 -10.64
CA THR A 107 1.20 14.30 -11.94
C THR A 107 2.21 15.42 -11.73
N THR A 108 2.81 15.91 -12.81
CA THR A 108 3.66 17.14 -12.81
C THR A 108 2.86 18.43 -12.96
N GLN A 109 1.52 18.37 -13.01
CA GLN A 109 0.66 19.54 -13.32
C GLN A 109 0.50 20.53 -12.16
N SER A 110 0.88 20.16 -10.93
CA SER A 110 0.98 21.06 -9.78
C SER A 110 2.24 20.76 -8.99
N ARG A 111 2.47 21.49 -7.90
CA ARG A 111 3.63 21.31 -7.05
C ARG A 111 3.24 20.98 -5.62
N LEU A 112 3.87 19.97 -5.07
CA LEU A 112 3.77 19.62 -3.66
C LEU A 112 4.65 20.58 -2.82
N ASP A 113 4.10 21.17 -1.76
CA ASP A 113 4.92 21.68 -0.67
C ASP A 113 5.43 20.49 0.15
N GLU A 114 6.62 20.01 -0.23
CA GLU A 114 7.21 18.80 0.34
C GLU A 114 7.41 18.91 1.84
N SER A 115 7.90 20.08 2.31
CA SER A 115 8.19 20.31 3.72
C SER A 115 6.93 20.34 4.56
N GLU A 116 5.91 21.02 4.10
CA GLU A 116 4.62 21.10 4.78
C GLU A 116 3.93 19.73 4.80
N PHE A 117 3.93 19.01 3.69
CA PHE A 117 3.35 17.65 3.59
C PHE A 117 4.03 16.66 4.55
N VAL A 118 5.37 16.65 4.58
CA VAL A 118 6.14 15.82 5.52
C VAL A 118 5.81 16.18 6.97
N ASN A 119 5.84 17.47 7.33
CA ASN A 119 5.52 17.91 8.68
C ASN A 119 4.09 17.55 9.10
N MET A 120 3.14 17.68 8.18
CA MET A 120 1.74 17.29 8.42
C MET A 120 1.64 15.80 8.75
N ILE A 121 2.28 14.92 7.97
CA ILE A 121 2.29 13.48 8.23
C ILE A 121 2.95 13.16 9.57
N LEU A 122 4.14 13.70 9.83
CA LEU A 122 4.91 13.42 11.06
C LEU A 122 4.25 13.97 12.33
N SER A 123 3.31 14.91 12.21
CA SER A 123 2.53 15.43 13.33
C SER A 123 1.37 14.53 13.76
N GLN A 124 1.03 13.51 12.98
CA GLN A 124 -0.09 12.63 13.30
C GLN A 124 0.24 11.71 14.48
N LYS A 125 -0.77 11.50 15.33
CA LYS A 125 -0.67 10.57 16.46
C LYS A 125 -1.05 9.18 15.98
N ILE A 126 -0.06 8.35 15.76
CA ILE A 126 -0.18 6.97 15.33
C ILE A 126 0.67 6.07 16.24
N ASP A 127 0.36 4.78 16.28
CA ASP A 127 1.08 3.80 17.08
C ASP A 127 2.36 3.31 16.38
N GLY A 128 2.33 3.21 15.05
CA GLY A 128 3.46 2.83 14.23
C GLY A 128 4.46 3.98 14.03
N LYS A 129 5.53 3.68 13.30
CA LYS A 129 6.58 4.64 13.00
C LYS A 129 6.67 4.91 11.50
N VAL A 130 6.48 6.16 11.07
CA VAL A 130 6.76 6.56 9.69
C VAL A 130 8.28 6.54 9.49
N VAL A 131 8.76 5.60 8.67
CA VAL A 131 10.19 5.43 8.35
C VAL A 131 10.55 6.00 7.00
N GLY A 132 9.58 6.26 6.14
CA GLY A 132 9.80 6.90 4.86
C GLY A 132 8.54 7.54 4.30
N ILE A 133 8.74 8.69 3.65
CA ILE A 133 7.72 9.40 2.87
C ILE A 133 8.33 9.67 1.50
N LEU A 134 7.65 9.20 0.46
CA LEU A 134 8.08 9.31 -0.92
C LEU A 134 7.05 10.09 -1.74
N HIS A 135 7.54 10.68 -2.81
CA HIS A 135 6.73 11.33 -3.83
C HIS A 135 7.11 10.75 -5.18
N THR A 136 6.15 10.14 -5.85
CA THR A 136 6.29 9.56 -7.19
C THR A 136 5.54 10.43 -8.20
N LEU A 137 6.24 10.84 -9.25
CA LEU A 137 5.64 11.50 -10.40
C LEU A 137 5.19 10.44 -11.41
N ASN A 138 3.97 10.60 -11.93
CA ASN A 138 3.38 9.71 -12.92
C ASN A 138 2.43 10.49 -13.83
N ASP A 139 2.88 10.79 -15.03
CA ASP A 139 2.10 11.47 -16.08
C ASP A 139 1.47 10.49 -17.07
N ASN A 140 1.62 9.18 -16.88
CA ASN A 140 1.03 8.18 -17.75
C ASN A 140 -0.50 8.31 -17.80
N LEU A 141 -1.08 8.15 -18.97
CA LEU A 141 -2.54 8.17 -19.15
C LEU A 141 -3.20 6.93 -18.54
N ALA A 142 -2.49 5.81 -18.51
CA ALA A 142 -2.98 4.58 -17.89
C ALA A 142 -3.03 4.71 -16.36
N ASP A 143 -4.06 4.12 -15.77
CA ASP A 143 -4.26 4.09 -14.32
C ASP A 143 -3.38 2.99 -13.67
N VAL A 144 -2.09 3.10 -13.89
CA VAL A 144 -1.10 2.18 -13.33
C VAL A 144 -0.19 2.98 -12.42
N VAL A 145 0.04 2.50 -11.21
CA VAL A 145 1.06 3.06 -10.32
C VAL A 145 2.44 2.62 -10.84
N GLN A 146 2.86 3.27 -11.92
CA GLN A 146 4.19 3.12 -12.49
C GLN A 146 4.98 4.37 -12.20
N SER A 147 6.22 4.22 -11.85
CA SER A 147 7.11 5.32 -11.47
C SER A 147 7.82 5.85 -12.71
N ASP A 148 7.61 7.13 -13.04
CA ASP A 148 8.50 7.86 -13.94
C ASP A 148 9.70 8.39 -13.14
N GLU A 149 9.43 8.94 -11.95
CA GLU A 149 10.44 9.41 -11.01
C GLU A 149 9.90 9.26 -9.58
N THR A 150 10.72 8.75 -8.66
CA THR A 150 10.38 8.67 -7.23
C THR A 150 11.46 9.34 -6.39
N LYS A 151 11.04 10.33 -5.60
CA LYS A 151 11.88 11.09 -4.67
C LYS A 151 11.56 10.70 -3.23
N THR A 152 12.58 10.49 -2.43
CA THR A 152 12.43 10.34 -0.97
C THR A 152 12.37 11.72 -0.33
N LEU A 153 11.24 12.07 0.30
CA LEU A 153 11.03 13.34 1.00
C LEU A 153 11.50 13.26 2.45
N TYR A 154 11.36 12.09 3.07
CA TYR A 154 11.74 11.83 4.46
C TYR A 154 12.20 10.40 4.65
N GLY A 155 13.24 10.20 5.47
CA GLY A 155 13.69 8.89 5.90
C GLY A 155 14.29 8.05 4.78
N GLN A 156 13.73 6.86 4.58
CA GLN A 156 14.22 5.87 3.62
C GLN A 156 13.12 5.39 2.66
N ASP A 157 13.51 4.77 1.55
CA ASP A 157 12.61 4.27 0.51
C ASP A 157 12.20 2.80 0.71
N TYR A 158 12.44 2.24 1.89
CA TYR A 158 12.12 0.87 2.24
C TYR A 158 11.83 0.71 3.73
N PHE A 159 11.29 -0.44 4.09
CA PHE A 159 11.28 -0.97 5.46
C PHE A 159 11.63 -2.45 5.44
N TYR A 160 11.76 -3.04 6.63
CA TYR A 160 11.93 -4.48 6.75
C TYR A 160 10.65 -5.14 7.28
N GLU A 161 10.24 -6.21 6.58
CA GLU A 161 9.22 -7.13 7.07
C GLU A 161 9.85 -8.46 7.42
N TYR A 162 9.23 -9.21 8.29
CA TYR A 162 9.72 -10.50 8.73
C TYR A 162 8.67 -11.57 8.48
N LEU A 163 9.09 -12.67 7.83
CA LEU A 163 8.38 -13.93 7.76
C LEU A 163 9.19 -14.95 8.55
N TYR A 164 8.61 -15.52 9.60
CA TYR A 164 9.34 -16.29 10.59
C TYR A 164 10.55 -15.51 11.13
N ASN A 165 11.76 -16.02 10.93
CA ASN A 165 13.03 -15.39 11.32
C ASN A 165 13.77 -14.73 10.14
N MET A 166 13.18 -14.73 8.95
CA MET A 166 13.80 -14.17 7.74
C MET A 166 13.38 -12.73 7.54
N ARG A 167 14.35 -11.88 7.19
CA ARG A 167 14.16 -10.45 6.97
C ARG A 167 14.10 -10.12 5.50
N PHE A 168 13.04 -9.46 5.08
CA PHE A 168 12.81 -9.02 3.70
C PHE A 168 12.83 -7.49 3.62
N LYS A 169 13.62 -6.96 2.67
CA LYS A 169 13.62 -5.52 2.36
C LYS A 169 12.46 -5.22 1.41
N ILE A 170 11.53 -4.37 1.85
CA ILE A 170 10.30 -4.03 1.13
C ILE A 170 10.35 -2.58 0.67
N SER A 171 10.28 -2.35 -0.64
CA SER A 171 10.14 -1.03 -1.26
C SER A 171 8.66 -0.75 -1.61
N PRO A 172 8.28 0.49 -2.01
CA PRO A 172 6.88 0.82 -2.34
C PRO A 172 6.26 -0.12 -3.38
N PHE A 173 7.03 -0.52 -4.37
CA PHE A 173 6.53 -1.27 -5.53
C PHE A 173 6.88 -2.76 -5.51
N SER A 174 7.71 -3.25 -4.56
CA SER A 174 8.03 -4.67 -4.48
C SER A 174 6.79 -5.49 -4.17
N PHE A 175 6.68 -6.67 -4.80
CA PHE A 175 5.67 -7.64 -4.45
C PHE A 175 5.98 -8.22 -3.07
N PHE A 176 4.98 -8.27 -2.22
CA PHE A 176 5.00 -8.99 -0.95
C PHE A 176 3.56 -9.33 -0.57
N GLN A 177 3.34 -10.48 0.07
CA GLN A 177 1.99 -10.89 0.48
C GLN A 177 1.37 -9.86 1.41
N THR A 178 0.15 -9.43 1.07
CA THR A 178 -0.53 -8.34 1.79
C THR A 178 -1.07 -8.73 3.17
N ASN A 179 -1.10 -10.02 3.48
CA ASN A 179 -1.40 -10.58 4.80
C ASN A 179 -0.19 -11.39 5.26
N THR A 180 0.70 -10.79 6.01
CA THR A 180 1.95 -11.41 6.47
C THR A 180 1.69 -12.67 7.30
N LEU A 181 0.75 -12.62 8.25
CA LEU A 181 0.44 -13.76 9.11
C LEU A 181 -0.29 -14.89 8.36
N GLY A 182 -1.18 -14.52 7.44
CA GLY A 182 -1.81 -15.49 6.54
C GLY A 182 -0.83 -16.14 5.57
N ALA A 183 0.21 -15.41 5.15
CA ALA A 183 1.28 -15.97 4.33
C ALA A 183 2.12 -17.00 5.09
N GLU A 184 2.40 -16.79 6.38
CA GLU A 184 3.07 -17.79 7.22
C GLU A 184 2.26 -19.10 7.25
N VAL A 185 0.94 -19.03 7.47
CA VAL A 185 0.05 -20.21 7.42
C VAL A 185 0.07 -20.91 6.05
N LEU A 186 0.01 -20.14 4.97
CA LEU A 186 0.09 -20.69 3.62
C LEU A 186 1.43 -21.39 3.36
N TYR A 187 2.54 -20.78 3.79
CA TYR A 187 3.88 -21.33 3.56
C TYR A 187 4.15 -22.56 4.43
N ASP A 188 3.57 -22.66 5.62
CA ASP A 188 3.61 -23.88 6.44
C ASP A 188 2.96 -25.05 5.71
N GLN A 189 1.80 -24.81 5.04
CA GLN A 189 1.15 -25.83 4.22
C GLN A 189 1.99 -26.23 3.00
N VAL A 190 2.59 -25.25 2.31
CA VAL A 190 3.49 -25.54 1.19
C VAL A 190 4.66 -26.42 1.66
N ARG A 191 5.26 -26.10 2.81
CA ARG A 191 6.36 -26.88 3.39
C ARG A 191 5.93 -28.32 3.74
N GLU A 192 4.75 -28.48 4.29
CA GLU A 192 4.19 -29.79 4.62
C GLU A 192 4.02 -30.63 3.35
N TYR A 193 3.45 -30.07 2.27
CA TYR A 193 3.27 -30.79 1.01
C TYR A 193 4.60 -31.07 0.28
N VAL A 194 5.59 -30.16 0.34
CA VAL A 194 6.93 -30.42 -0.22
C VAL A 194 7.66 -31.54 0.53
N GLY A 195 7.46 -31.60 1.83
CA GLY A 195 8.05 -32.63 2.69
C GLY A 195 9.59 -32.58 2.75
N GLU A 196 10.23 -33.75 2.91
CA GLU A 196 11.68 -33.86 3.02
C GLU A 196 12.37 -33.55 1.67
N THR A 197 13.27 -32.57 1.69
CA THR A 197 13.98 -32.07 0.51
C THR A 197 15.45 -32.45 0.45
N LYS A 198 15.96 -33.16 1.48
CA LYS A 198 17.35 -33.58 1.50
C LYS A 198 17.68 -34.44 0.27
N ASP A 199 18.76 -34.08 -0.40
CA ASP A 199 19.25 -34.74 -1.63
C ASP A 199 18.25 -34.67 -2.81
N LYS A 200 17.28 -33.75 -2.78
CA LYS A 200 16.31 -33.49 -3.87
C LYS A 200 16.56 -32.11 -4.49
N LEU A 201 16.26 -32.00 -5.78
CA LEU A 201 16.24 -30.72 -6.48
C LEU A 201 14.82 -30.16 -6.45
N VAL A 202 14.67 -28.97 -5.87
CA VAL A 202 13.39 -28.25 -5.81
C VAL A 202 13.49 -26.97 -6.63
N TYR A 203 12.51 -26.71 -7.47
CA TYR A 203 12.42 -25.48 -8.27
C TYR A 203 11.32 -24.60 -7.71
N ASP A 204 11.66 -23.34 -7.39
CA ASP A 204 10.68 -22.27 -7.15
C ASP A 204 10.55 -21.46 -8.45
N LEU A 205 9.47 -21.69 -9.18
CA LEU A 205 9.16 -20.98 -10.41
C LEU A 205 8.39 -19.71 -10.10
N TYR A 206 8.79 -18.58 -10.68
CA TYR A 206 8.25 -17.25 -10.39
C TYR A 206 8.51 -16.79 -8.95
N THR A 207 9.70 -17.06 -8.47
CA THR A 207 10.11 -16.89 -7.05
C THR A 207 9.88 -15.49 -6.46
N GLY A 208 9.78 -14.44 -7.30
CA GLY A 208 9.56 -13.06 -6.85
C GLY A 208 10.59 -12.61 -5.80
N THR A 209 10.14 -12.32 -4.57
CA THR A 209 11.02 -11.96 -3.44
C THR A 209 11.67 -13.16 -2.74
N GLY A 210 11.44 -14.37 -3.25
CA GLY A 210 12.02 -15.60 -2.68
C GLY A 210 11.37 -16.06 -1.38
N THR A 211 10.16 -15.64 -1.09
CA THR A 211 9.49 -15.91 0.20
C THR A 211 9.07 -17.37 0.39
N ILE A 212 8.94 -18.16 -0.69
CA ILE A 212 8.54 -19.57 -0.63
C ILE A 212 9.75 -20.49 -0.57
N ALA A 213 10.82 -20.16 -1.32
CA ALA A 213 12.01 -21.01 -1.44
C ALA A 213 12.94 -20.97 -0.22
N ASN A 214 12.79 -20.00 0.69
CA ASN A 214 13.64 -19.79 1.87
C ASN A 214 13.12 -20.48 3.12
#